data_62d79c5828a3c974f0fefd814a2f496f
#
_entry.id   62d79c5828a3c974f0fefd814a2f496f
#
_cell.length_a   1.000
_cell.length_b   1.000
_cell.length_c   1.000
_cell.angle_alpha   90.00
_cell.angle_beta   90.00
_cell.angle_gamma   90.00
#
_symmetry.space_group_name_H-M   'P 1'
#
loop_
_entity.id
_entity.type
_entity.pdbx_description
1 polymer ?
#
loop_
_entity_poly.entity_id
_entity_poly.type
_entity_poly.pdbx_seq_one_letter_code
_entity_poly.pdbx_strand_id
1 'polypeptide(L)' 'MVQSQELGDVIKMHRKAARLSRAQLAEISGVGKTVIYDIEKGKETIQMDTLRKIFKVLNIRIELSSPLMDNLQTIGNEKG' A
#
# COMPACT_ATOMS: atom_id res chain seq x y z
N MET A 1 -8.64 -4.13 -11.51
CA MET A 1 -7.33 -4.58 -11.01
C MET A 1 -6.36 -3.43 -10.97
N VAL A 2 -5.66 -3.29 -9.85
CA VAL A 2 -4.69 -2.22 -9.69
C VAL A 2 -3.40 -2.59 -10.40
N GLN A 3 -2.88 -1.68 -11.21
CA GLN A 3 -1.59 -1.87 -11.86
C GLN A 3 -0.48 -1.36 -10.97
N SER A 4 0.74 -1.87 -11.19
CA SER A 4 1.90 -1.48 -10.40
C SER A 4 2.13 0.03 -10.40
N GLN A 5 1.95 0.66 -11.56
CA GLN A 5 2.13 2.11 -11.65
C GLN A 5 1.06 2.85 -10.86
N GLU A 6 -0.17 2.36 -10.87
CA GLU A 6 -1.24 2.94 -10.07
C GLU A 6 -0.92 2.90 -8.59
N LEU A 7 -0.41 1.76 -8.13
CA LEU A 7 -0.03 1.60 -6.74
C LEU A 7 1.08 2.58 -6.37
N GLY A 8 2.08 2.71 -7.23
CA GLY A 8 3.16 3.65 -7.01
C GLY A 8 2.67 5.09 -6.94
N ASP A 9 1.72 5.43 -7.81
CA ASP A 9 1.15 6.78 -7.83
C ASP A 9 0.36 7.07 -6.57
N VAL A 10 -0.39 6.10 -6.08
CA VAL A 10 -1.14 6.25 -4.83
C VAL A 10 -0.20 6.49 -3.66
N ILE A 11 0.87 5.70 -3.56
CA ILE A 11 1.86 5.86 -2.51
C ILE A 11 2.51 7.24 -2.59
N LYS A 12 2.92 7.64 -3.78
CA LYS A 12 3.56 8.92 -3.99
C LYS A 12 2.64 10.09 -3.61
N MET A 13 1.39 9.99 -3.99
CA MET A 13 0.40 11.02 -3.68
C MET A 13 0.21 11.16 -2.17
N HIS A 14 0.06 10.03 -1.49
CA HIS A 14 -0.12 10.04 -0.03
C HIS A 14 1.13 10.53 0.68
N ARG A 15 2.31 10.11 0.19
CA ARG A 15 3.58 10.56 0.77
C ARG A 15 3.70 12.08 0.67
N LYS A 16 3.41 12.64 -0.50
CA LYS A 16 3.49 14.09 -0.69
C LYS A 16 2.46 14.84 0.15
N ALA A 17 1.26 14.29 0.25
CA ALA A 17 0.22 14.88 1.08
C ALA A 17 0.64 14.91 2.56
N ALA A 18 1.38 13.92 2.99
CA ALA A 18 1.92 13.84 4.34
C ALA A 18 3.20 14.68 4.51
N ARG A 19 3.67 15.31 3.43
CA ARG A 19 4.87 16.13 3.43
C ARG A 19 6.14 15.37 3.82
N LEU A 20 6.21 14.12 3.36
CA LEU A 20 7.36 13.27 3.61
C LEU A 20 8.21 13.15 2.35
N SER A 21 9.53 13.18 2.52
CA SER A 21 10.44 12.77 1.46
C SER A 21 10.46 11.25 1.40
N ARG A 22 11.02 10.70 0.32
CA ARG A 22 11.19 9.24 0.23
C ARG A 22 12.06 8.72 1.37
N ALA A 23 13.11 9.45 1.71
CA ALA A 23 13.98 9.05 2.81
C ALA A 23 13.25 9.04 4.15
N GLN A 24 12.41 10.04 4.38
CA GLN A 24 11.63 10.13 5.61
C GLN A 24 10.61 8.99 5.69
N LEU A 25 9.92 8.70 4.60
CA LEU A 25 8.97 7.59 4.57
C LEU A 25 9.68 6.27 4.82
N ALA A 26 10.84 6.07 4.19
CA ALA A 26 11.63 4.87 4.39
C ALA A 26 12.03 4.70 5.85
N GLU A 27 12.50 5.76 6.46
CA GLU A 27 12.92 5.72 7.87
C GLU A 27 11.75 5.40 8.81
N ILE A 28 10.63 6.08 8.62
CA ILE A 28 9.47 5.89 9.49
C ILE A 28 8.86 4.50 9.32
N SER A 29 8.79 4.02 8.09
CA SER A 29 8.18 2.71 7.81
C SER A 29 9.14 1.55 8.06
N GLY A 30 10.43 1.82 8.18
CA GLY A 30 11.41 0.75 8.40
C GLY A 30 11.78 -0.01 7.14
N VAL A 31 11.59 0.59 5.96
CA VAL A 31 11.98 -0.02 4.69
C VAL A 31 13.10 0.80 4.05
N GLY A 32 13.77 0.21 3.06
CA GLY A 32 14.86 0.91 2.38
C GLY A 32 14.36 2.04 1.49
N LYS A 33 15.15 3.09 1.38
CA LYS A 33 14.83 4.22 0.50
C LYS A 33 14.69 3.77 -0.95
N THR A 34 15.54 2.86 -1.39
CA THR A 34 15.49 2.31 -2.75
C THR A 34 14.17 1.60 -3.00
N VAL A 35 13.65 0.91 -1.98
CA VAL A 35 12.38 0.22 -2.08
C VAL A 35 11.25 1.22 -2.35
N ILE A 36 11.22 2.33 -1.62
CA ILE A 36 10.22 3.37 -1.83
C ILE A 36 10.31 3.91 -3.26
N TYR A 37 11.52 4.21 -3.70
CA TYR A 37 11.76 4.74 -5.04
C TYR A 37 11.26 3.76 -6.12
N ASP A 38 11.60 2.48 -5.99
CA ASP A 38 11.21 1.46 -6.95
C ASP A 38 9.69 1.29 -7.01
N ILE A 39 9.04 1.29 -5.85
CA ILE A 39 7.58 1.15 -5.80
C ILE A 39 6.91 2.33 -6.50
N GLU A 40 7.38 3.54 -6.24
CA GLU A 40 6.80 4.72 -6.86
C GLU A 40 7.02 4.75 -8.37
N LYS A 41 8.01 4.03 -8.86
CA LYS A 41 8.26 3.89 -10.29
C LYS A 41 7.48 2.76 -10.93
N GLY A 42 6.73 2.00 -10.15
CA GLY A 42 5.87 0.95 -10.69
C GLY A 42 6.49 -0.43 -10.71
N LYS A 43 7.48 -0.70 -9.86
CA LYS A 43 8.05 -2.04 -9.77
C LYS A 43 6.97 -3.05 -9.41
N GLU A 44 6.92 -4.16 -10.13
CA GLU A 44 5.86 -5.14 -9.97
C GLU A 44 6.09 -6.13 -8.84
N THR A 45 7.33 -6.42 -8.52
CA THR A 45 7.64 -7.40 -7.48
C THR A 45 7.85 -6.70 -6.14
N ILE A 46 6.81 -6.67 -5.33
CA ILE A 46 6.85 -6.05 -4.02
C ILE A 46 6.37 -7.07 -2.99
N GLN A 47 7.11 -7.21 -1.91
CA GLN A 47 6.69 -8.09 -0.83
C GLN A 47 5.52 -7.46 -0.07
N MET A 48 4.58 -8.28 0.31
CA MET A 48 3.37 -7.81 0.99
C MET A 48 3.68 -7.17 2.33
N ASP A 49 4.64 -7.70 3.07
CA ASP A 49 5.00 -7.13 4.36
C ASP A 49 5.61 -5.74 4.22
N THR A 50 6.41 -5.53 3.16
CA THR A 50 6.97 -4.22 2.84
C THR A 50 5.85 -3.23 2.56
N LEU A 51 4.89 -3.65 1.75
CA LEU A 51 3.76 -2.81 1.39
C LEU A 51 2.94 -2.44 2.61
N ARG A 52 2.71 -3.40 3.51
CA ARG A 52 1.96 -3.15 4.74
C ARG A 52 2.63 -2.10 5.63
N LYS A 53 3.95 -2.16 5.73
CA LYS A 53 4.70 -1.19 6.53
C LYS A 53 4.50 0.23 6.00
N ILE A 54 4.56 0.38 4.69
CA ILE A 54 4.37 1.67 4.03
C ILE A 54 2.93 2.16 4.20
N PHE A 55 1.97 1.29 3.95
CA PHE A 55 0.55 1.62 4.05
C PHE A 55 0.17 2.04 5.46
N LYS A 56 0.75 1.38 6.46
CA LYS A 56 0.49 1.72 7.85
C LYS A 56 0.90 3.16 8.17
N VAL A 57 2.07 3.56 7.69
CA VAL A 57 2.56 4.92 7.91
C VAL A 57 1.69 5.95 7.19
N LEU A 58 1.29 5.63 5.96
CA LEU A 58 0.49 6.54 5.14
C LEU A 58 -1.01 6.45 5.42
N ASN A 59 -1.41 5.58 6.33
CA ASN A 59 -2.81 5.37 6.69
C ASN A 59 -3.65 4.93 5.49
N ILE A 60 -3.08 4.06 4.66
CA ILE A 60 -3.77 3.48 3.51
C ILE A 60 -4.25 2.09 3.89
N ARG A 61 -5.51 1.79 3.59
CA ARG A 61 -6.05 0.46 3.82
C ARG A 61 -6.08 -0.34 2.53
N ILE A 62 -5.83 -1.64 2.64
CA ILE A 62 -5.93 -2.56 1.52
C ILE A 62 -7.31 -3.19 1.59
N GLU A 63 -8.08 -3.04 0.52
CA GLU A 63 -9.41 -3.64 0.42
C GLU A 63 -9.45 -4.54 -0.81
N LEU A 64 -10.03 -5.72 -0.64
CA LEU A 64 -10.20 -6.68 -1.71
C LEU A 64 -11.68 -6.74 -2.06
N SER A 65 -11.96 -6.78 -3.35
CA SER A 65 -13.33 -6.78 -3.83
C SER A 65 -13.48 -7.75 -4.99
N SER A 66 -14.51 -8.57 -4.94
CA SER A 66 -14.90 -9.47 -6.02
C SER A 66 -16.30 -9.99 -5.71
N PRO A 67 -17.03 -10.54 -6.70
CA PRO A 67 -18.34 -11.13 -6.43
C PRO A 67 -18.28 -12.23 -5.36
N LEU A 68 -17.21 -13.02 -5.36
CA LEU A 68 -17.03 -14.06 -4.36
C LEU A 68 -16.72 -13.48 -2.98
N MET A 69 -15.92 -12.43 -2.95
CA MET A 69 -15.56 -11.78 -1.69
C MET A 69 -16.75 -11.13 -1.02
N ASP A 70 -17.68 -10.60 -1.79
CA ASP A 70 -18.88 -10.00 -1.23
C ASP A 70 -19.66 -11.02 -0.39
N ASN A 71 -19.78 -12.25 -0.89
CA ASN A 71 -20.43 -13.31 -0.14
C ASN A 71 -19.64 -13.67 1.12
N LEU A 72 -18.34 -13.73 1.01
CA LEU A 72 -17.49 -14.05 2.17
C LEU A 72 -17.54 -12.95 3.21
N GLN A 73 -17.63 -11.71 2.81
CA GLN A 73 -17.72 -10.60 3.73
C GLN A 73 -19.02 -10.66 4.53
N THR A 74 -20.11 -11.04 3.89
CA THR A 74 -21.37 -11.20 4.57
C THR A 74 -21.27 -12.26 5.68
N ILE A 75 -20.63 -13.38 5.36
CA ILE A 75 -20.43 -14.47 6.33
C ILE A 75 -19.49 -13.99 7.44
N GLY A 76 -18.42 -13.29 7.07
CA GLY A 76 -17.47 -12.79 8.04
C GLY A 76 -18.08 -11.79 9.00
N ASN A 77 -18.97 -10.94 8.52
CA ASN A 77 -19.65 -9.96 9.35
C ASN A 77 -20.52 -10.62 10.41
N GLU A 78 -21.12 -11.75 10.08
CA GLU A 78 -21.92 -12.49 11.02
C GLU A 78 -21.10 -13.03 12.18
N LYS A 79 -19.86 -13.34 11.93
CA LYS A 79 -18.98 -13.81 12.98
C LYS A 79 -18.58 -12.72 13.95
N GLY A 80 -18.64 -11.52 13.49
CA GLY A 80 -18.17 -10.42 14.32
C GLY A 80 -17.88 -9.57 14.53
#